data_90609a1d5cbb0c7783bafe16ecd643a0
#
_entry.id   90609a1d5cbb0c7783bafe16ecd643a0
#
_cell.length_a   1.000
_cell.length_b   1.000
_cell.length_c   1.000
_cell.angle_alpha   90.00
_cell.angle_beta   90.00
_cell.angle_gamma   90.00
#
_symmetry.space_group_name_H-M   'P 1'
#
loop_
_entity.id
_entity.type
_entity.pdbx_description
1 polymer ?
#
loop_
_entity_poly.entity_id
_entity_poly.type
_entity_poly.pdbx_seq_one_letter_code
_entity_poly.pdbx_strand_id
1 'polypeptide(L)'
;LAPTPAAAERLQFCRVIDHREVVDEGLVAVRSVPTGQCVVDLNVHGGPRVVQRVLLMLKNAGAHIVEPNDLSAHTWPAASPLEREGLLLLQQAATRPVATWLIRAMNQLPAKIEALTHNLLAGDGRQAQSWLRSACEWFPKMRYLLEGIRVTMLGAPNAGKSTLINHLTRRDAAITHPMPGTTRDWTEHHAVVDGLPFSFVDTAGLRQTRDPLEQEAIRRAQQQISPADVVLLLIDRSAPLPPDGPLELFAETQMNAQAPPVLTIWSKSDLPAHPSHGSADAGPPALSISAATGAGLERLGCRIIETLRLAGWQESPGYPFTIRQATCCRQALSALADTTPGLAEAAQCLQTLAKG
;
A
#
# COMPACT_ATOMS: atom_id res chain seq x y z
N LEU A 1 -0.94 9.29 -37.38
CA LEU A 1 -1.09 7.82 -37.39
C LEU A 1 -2.59 7.51 -37.52
N ALA A 2 -3.06 7.21 -38.76
CA ALA A 2 -4.38 6.58 -38.93
C ALA A 2 -4.12 5.05 -38.92
N PRO A 3 -4.56 4.31 -37.92
CA PRO A 3 -4.41 2.86 -37.91
C PRO A 3 -5.30 2.25 -38.98
N THR A 4 -4.74 1.42 -39.80
CA THR A 4 -5.52 0.57 -40.73
C THR A 4 -6.39 -0.37 -39.89
N PRO A 5 -7.68 -0.58 -40.19
CA PRO A 5 -8.60 -1.40 -39.39
C PRO A 5 -8.17 -2.86 -39.16
N ALA A 6 -7.25 -3.38 -39.97
CA ALA A 6 -6.73 -4.74 -39.86
C ALA A 6 -5.61 -4.92 -38.81
N ALA A 7 -5.16 -3.84 -38.15
CA ALA A 7 -4.11 -3.89 -37.11
C ALA A 7 -4.67 -3.85 -35.67
N ALA A 8 -6.01 -3.85 -35.52
CA ALA A 8 -6.67 -3.89 -34.23
C ALA A 8 -6.30 -5.19 -33.49
N GLU A 9 -5.92 -5.04 -32.20
CA GLU A 9 -5.58 -6.11 -31.24
C GLU A 9 -4.13 -6.66 -31.28
N ARG A 10 -3.21 -6.02 -31.98
CA ARG A 10 -1.79 -6.41 -31.93
C ARG A 10 -0.93 -5.33 -31.29
N LEU A 11 -0.04 -5.74 -30.42
CA LEU A 11 1.04 -4.90 -29.92
C LEU A 11 2.02 -4.61 -31.08
N GLN A 12 2.28 -3.34 -31.35
CA GLN A 12 3.21 -2.90 -32.38
C GLN A 12 4.28 -2.00 -31.79
N PHE A 13 5.52 -2.17 -32.24
CA PHE A 13 6.59 -1.24 -31.91
C PHE A 13 6.33 0.09 -32.59
N CYS A 14 6.48 1.19 -31.87
CA CYS A 14 6.29 2.54 -32.38
C CYS A 14 7.39 3.49 -31.91
N ARG A 15 7.57 4.58 -32.66
CA ARG A 15 8.36 5.74 -32.26
C ARG A 15 7.43 6.91 -32.02
N VAL A 16 7.58 7.55 -30.88
CA VAL A 16 6.90 8.82 -30.59
C VAL A 16 7.78 9.94 -31.09
N ILE A 17 7.28 10.70 -32.07
CA ILE A 17 8.04 11.74 -32.75
C ILE A 17 7.37 13.09 -32.54
N ASP A 18 8.14 14.07 -32.06
CA ASP A 18 7.77 15.47 -31.93
C ASP A 18 8.57 16.33 -32.92
N HIS A 19 7.92 16.98 -33.89
CA HIS A 19 8.53 17.86 -34.89
C HIS A 19 9.79 17.33 -35.61
N ARG A 20 10.03 16.06 -35.76
CA ARG A 20 11.17 15.32 -36.32
C ARG A 20 12.15 14.77 -35.29
N GLU A 21 11.98 15.05 -34.02
CA GLU A 21 12.80 14.47 -32.97
C GLU A 21 12.10 13.22 -32.40
N VAL A 22 12.83 12.15 -32.25
CA VAL A 22 12.31 10.94 -31.55
C VAL A 22 12.32 11.23 -30.05
N VAL A 23 11.13 11.31 -29.45
CA VAL A 23 10.93 11.55 -28.02
C VAL A 23 11.13 10.25 -27.25
N ASP A 24 10.59 9.15 -27.79
CA ASP A 24 10.68 7.84 -27.18
C ASP A 24 10.35 6.73 -28.19
N GLU A 25 10.70 5.51 -27.83
CA GLU A 25 10.32 4.29 -28.53
C GLU A 25 9.49 3.42 -27.57
N GLY A 26 8.46 2.78 -28.08
CA GLY A 26 7.54 2.03 -27.19
C GLY A 26 6.64 1.07 -27.95
N LEU A 27 5.59 0.64 -27.29
CA LEU A 27 4.60 -0.26 -27.84
C LEU A 27 3.24 0.44 -27.91
N VAL A 28 2.54 0.26 -29.03
CA VAL A 28 1.18 0.73 -29.22
C VAL A 28 0.25 -0.45 -29.46
N ALA A 29 -0.91 -0.43 -28.81
CA ALA A 29 -2.01 -1.32 -29.12
C ALA A 29 -3.26 -0.50 -29.42
N VAL A 30 -3.99 -0.93 -30.43
CA VAL A 30 -5.29 -0.32 -30.80
C VAL A 30 -6.36 -1.37 -30.57
N ARG A 31 -7.33 -1.06 -29.73
CA ARG A 31 -8.46 -1.95 -29.43
C ARG A 31 -9.76 -1.30 -29.84
N SER A 32 -10.62 -2.06 -30.50
CA SER A 32 -12.01 -1.63 -30.74
C SER A 32 -12.87 -1.97 -29.54
N VAL A 33 -13.69 -1.02 -29.10
CA VAL A 33 -14.67 -1.25 -28.04
C VAL A 33 -16.08 -1.41 -28.64
N PRO A 34 -17.03 -2.08 -27.94
CA PRO A 34 -18.37 -2.34 -28.45
C PRO A 34 -19.17 -1.10 -28.90
N THR A 35 -18.80 0.08 -28.41
CA THR A 35 -19.40 1.37 -28.81
C THR A 35 -18.97 1.86 -30.19
N GLY A 36 -18.09 1.13 -30.90
CA GLY A 36 -17.52 1.53 -32.19
C GLY A 36 -16.37 2.54 -32.08
N GLN A 37 -15.95 2.89 -30.88
CA GLN A 37 -14.77 3.71 -30.61
C GLN A 37 -13.50 2.85 -30.58
N CYS A 38 -12.34 3.48 -30.73
CA CYS A 38 -11.05 2.83 -30.59
C CYS A 38 -10.35 3.34 -29.32
N VAL A 39 -9.80 2.41 -28.55
CA VAL A 39 -8.89 2.70 -27.45
C VAL A 39 -7.45 2.44 -27.93
N VAL A 40 -6.59 3.41 -27.72
CA VAL A 40 -5.16 3.31 -28.06
C VAL A 40 -4.36 3.28 -26.77
N ASP A 41 -3.70 2.15 -26.53
CA ASP A 41 -2.77 2.01 -25.41
C ASP A 41 -1.36 2.32 -25.91
N LEU A 42 -0.72 3.35 -25.39
CA LEU A 42 0.63 3.75 -25.72
C LEU A 42 1.55 3.52 -24.51
N ASN A 43 2.43 2.51 -24.62
CA ASN A 43 3.41 2.19 -23.59
C ASN A 43 4.77 2.82 -23.96
N VAL A 44 5.17 3.79 -23.18
CA VAL A 44 6.45 4.51 -23.31
C VAL A 44 7.34 4.23 -22.10
N HIS A 45 8.65 4.55 -22.21
CA HIS A 45 9.55 4.45 -21.08
C HIS A 45 9.12 5.41 -19.97
N GLY A 46 9.10 4.94 -18.71
CA GLY A 46 8.43 5.57 -17.58
C GLY A 46 9.08 6.81 -16.97
N GLY A 47 9.93 7.53 -17.68
CA GLY A 47 10.52 8.78 -17.19
C GLY A 47 9.45 9.90 -17.11
N PRO A 48 9.31 10.61 -15.98
CA PRO A 48 8.29 11.66 -15.82
C PRO A 48 8.32 12.72 -16.93
N ARG A 49 9.51 13.08 -17.40
CA ARG A 49 9.69 14.04 -18.50
C ARG A 49 9.19 13.50 -19.84
N VAL A 50 9.39 12.22 -20.13
CA VAL A 50 8.90 11.57 -21.34
C VAL A 50 7.39 11.56 -21.33
N VAL A 51 6.78 11.11 -20.24
CA VAL A 51 5.32 11.07 -20.08
C VAL A 51 4.70 12.47 -20.21
N GLN A 52 5.27 13.47 -19.54
CA GLN A 52 4.80 14.86 -19.64
C GLN A 52 4.88 15.40 -21.07
N ARG A 53 5.99 15.13 -21.80
CA ARG A 53 6.17 15.56 -23.18
C ARG A 53 5.16 14.89 -24.12
N VAL A 54 4.92 13.58 -23.95
CA VAL A 54 3.92 12.84 -24.74
C VAL A 54 2.52 13.37 -24.47
N LEU A 55 2.14 13.60 -23.21
CA LEU A 55 0.84 14.16 -22.86
C LEU A 55 0.65 15.57 -23.45
N LEU A 56 1.69 16.41 -23.44
CA LEU A 56 1.65 17.73 -24.03
C LEU A 56 1.46 17.66 -25.56
N MET A 57 2.17 16.74 -26.22
CA MET A 57 2.02 16.52 -27.68
C MET A 57 0.60 16.09 -28.02
N LEU A 58 0.02 15.15 -27.26
CA LEU A 58 -1.35 14.69 -27.47
C LEU A 58 -2.36 15.83 -27.22
N LYS A 59 -2.16 16.62 -26.17
CA LYS A 59 -2.97 17.80 -25.88
C LYS A 59 -2.93 18.82 -27.02
N ASN A 60 -1.75 19.11 -27.55
CA ASN A 60 -1.57 20.03 -28.70
C ASN A 60 -2.20 19.46 -29.99
N ALA A 61 -2.32 18.15 -30.09
CA ALA A 61 -3.03 17.47 -31.19
C ALA A 61 -4.55 17.38 -30.97
N GLY A 62 -5.08 17.99 -29.90
CA GLY A 62 -6.52 18.06 -29.61
C GLY A 62 -7.06 17.00 -28.64
N ALA A 63 -6.19 16.21 -28.00
CA ALA A 63 -6.63 15.27 -26.96
C ALA A 63 -6.95 16.01 -25.64
N HIS A 64 -7.94 15.50 -24.91
CA HIS A 64 -8.28 15.97 -23.57
C HIS A 64 -7.69 15.02 -22.52
N ILE A 65 -7.06 15.59 -21.49
CA ILE A 65 -6.61 14.82 -20.33
C ILE A 65 -7.83 14.62 -19.43
N VAL A 66 -8.12 13.36 -19.12
CA VAL A 66 -9.23 12.95 -18.25
C VAL A 66 -8.71 12.10 -17.10
N GLU A 67 -9.46 12.03 -16.02
CA GLU A 67 -9.14 11.15 -14.91
C GLU A 67 -9.30 9.67 -15.31
N PRO A 68 -8.52 8.76 -14.70
CA PRO A 68 -8.61 7.32 -15.00
C PRO A 68 -10.01 6.73 -14.84
N ASN A 69 -10.80 7.22 -13.89
CA ASN A 69 -12.18 6.79 -13.67
C ASN A 69 -13.09 7.11 -14.88
N ASP A 70 -12.95 8.31 -15.44
CA ASP A 70 -13.73 8.72 -16.61
C ASP A 70 -13.33 7.91 -17.84
N LEU A 71 -12.04 7.68 -18.04
CA LEU A 71 -11.53 6.84 -19.12
C LEU A 71 -11.99 5.39 -18.97
N SER A 72 -12.08 4.87 -17.75
CA SER A 72 -12.47 3.50 -17.48
C SER A 72 -13.88 3.17 -17.98
N ALA A 73 -14.81 4.12 -17.94
CA ALA A 73 -16.16 3.95 -18.46
C ALA A 73 -16.18 3.72 -19.98
N HIS A 74 -15.23 4.29 -20.71
CA HIS A 74 -15.08 4.09 -22.16
C HIS A 74 -14.29 2.84 -22.48
N THR A 75 -13.29 2.51 -21.66
CA THR A 75 -12.41 1.35 -21.85
C THR A 75 -13.12 0.03 -21.53
N TRP A 76 -13.98 0.02 -20.50
CA TRP A 76 -14.74 -1.14 -20.04
C TRP A 76 -16.24 -0.82 -19.94
N PRO A 77 -16.93 -0.59 -21.08
CA PRO A 77 -18.31 -0.12 -21.07
C PRO A 77 -19.29 -1.14 -20.50
N ALA A 78 -18.98 -2.43 -20.57
CA ALA A 78 -19.84 -3.51 -20.04
C ALA A 78 -19.64 -3.73 -18.53
N ALA A 79 -18.58 -3.18 -17.93
CA ALA A 79 -18.30 -3.36 -16.52
C ALA A 79 -19.14 -2.43 -15.65
N SER A 80 -19.62 -2.93 -14.51
CA SER A 80 -20.25 -2.09 -13.49
C SER A 80 -19.26 -1.06 -12.92
N PRO A 81 -19.71 0.03 -12.30
CA PRO A 81 -18.82 0.99 -11.65
C PRO A 81 -17.88 0.33 -10.62
N LEU A 82 -18.40 -0.60 -9.81
CA LEU A 82 -17.61 -1.36 -8.86
C LEU A 82 -16.52 -2.20 -9.54
N GLU A 83 -16.85 -2.84 -10.66
CA GLU A 83 -15.91 -3.63 -11.46
C GLU A 83 -14.81 -2.75 -12.07
N ARG A 84 -15.17 -1.59 -12.64
CA ARG A 84 -14.19 -0.64 -13.18
C ARG A 84 -13.22 -0.12 -12.12
N GLU A 85 -13.73 0.24 -10.94
CA GLU A 85 -12.90 0.62 -9.80
C GLU A 85 -11.93 -0.49 -9.41
N GLY A 86 -12.41 -1.73 -9.35
CA GLY A 86 -11.57 -2.89 -9.04
C GLY A 86 -10.51 -3.16 -10.10
N LEU A 87 -10.84 -3.04 -11.39
CA LEU A 87 -9.88 -3.19 -12.49
C LEU A 87 -8.77 -2.14 -12.45
N LEU A 88 -9.10 -0.88 -12.09
CA LEU A 88 -8.11 0.17 -11.90
C LEU A 88 -7.16 -0.12 -10.73
N LEU A 89 -7.68 -0.60 -9.60
CA LEU A 89 -6.86 -0.97 -8.45
C LEU A 89 -6.05 -2.24 -8.69
N LEU A 90 -6.56 -3.17 -9.49
CA LEU A 90 -5.85 -4.39 -9.83
C LEU A 90 -4.53 -4.11 -10.55
N GLN A 91 -4.45 -3.03 -11.33
CA GLN A 91 -3.22 -2.58 -11.98
C GLN A 91 -2.16 -2.08 -10.97
N GLN A 92 -2.58 -1.69 -9.77
CA GLN A 92 -1.71 -1.21 -8.69
C GLN A 92 -1.29 -2.33 -7.72
N ALA A 93 -1.88 -3.52 -7.84
CA ALA A 93 -1.59 -4.64 -6.95
C ALA A 93 -0.14 -5.11 -7.11
N ALA A 94 0.70 -4.84 -6.12
CA ALA A 94 2.12 -5.17 -6.16
C ALA A 94 2.41 -6.67 -5.98
N THR A 95 1.44 -7.45 -5.49
CA THR A 95 1.62 -8.88 -5.22
C THR A 95 0.44 -9.70 -5.70
N ARG A 96 0.71 -10.97 -6.05
CA ARG A 96 -0.35 -11.93 -6.45
C ARG A 96 -1.42 -12.13 -5.37
N PRO A 97 -1.11 -12.28 -4.07
CA PRO A 97 -2.13 -12.40 -3.03
C PRO A 97 -3.06 -11.17 -2.95
N VAL A 98 -2.53 -9.95 -3.08
CA VAL A 98 -3.33 -8.72 -3.11
C VAL A 98 -4.25 -8.69 -4.33
N ALA A 99 -3.73 -9.02 -5.53
CA ALA A 99 -4.55 -9.14 -6.74
C ALA A 99 -5.66 -10.18 -6.57
N THR A 100 -5.36 -11.34 -5.98
CA THR A 100 -6.34 -12.40 -5.71
C THR A 100 -7.43 -11.93 -4.75
N TRP A 101 -7.06 -11.20 -3.71
CA TRP A 101 -8.01 -10.62 -2.76
C TRP A 101 -8.95 -9.61 -3.45
N LEU A 102 -8.40 -8.70 -4.27
CA LEU A 102 -9.19 -7.72 -5.03
C LEU A 102 -10.20 -8.41 -5.97
N ILE A 103 -9.78 -9.41 -6.72
CA ILE A 103 -10.66 -10.18 -7.61
C ILE A 103 -11.78 -10.85 -6.80
N ARG A 104 -11.47 -11.42 -5.65
CA ARG A 104 -12.47 -12.00 -4.74
C ARG A 104 -13.44 -10.93 -4.26
N ALA A 105 -12.94 -9.77 -3.81
CA ALA A 105 -13.78 -8.67 -3.36
C ALA A 105 -14.73 -8.18 -4.46
N MET A 106 -14.23 -8.00 -5.69
CA MET A 106 -15.05 -7.63 -6.86
C MET A 106 -16.18 -8.63 -7.12
N ASN A 107 -15.91 -9.93 -6.94
CA ASN A 107 -16.90 -10.98 -7.19
C ASN A 107 -17.90 -11.14 -6.04
N GLN A 108 -17.50 -10.95 -4.80
CA GLN A 108 -18.35 -11.19 -3.61
C GLN A 108 -19.18 -9.98 -3.21
N LEU A 109 -18.65 -8.76 -3.40
CA LEU A 109 -19.26 -7.55 -2.90
C LEU A 109 -20.64 -7.26 -3.50
N PRO A 110 -20.90 -7.44 -4.81
CA PRO A 110 -22.22 -7.21 -5.39
C PRO A 110 -23.33 -8.05 -4.75
N ALA A 111 -23.11 -9.36 -4.66
CA ALA A 111 -24.09 -10.28 -4.05
C ALA A 111 -24.30 -9.98 -2.56
N LYS A 112 -23.25 -9.59 -1.85
CA LYS A 112 -23.34 -9.21 -0.44
C LYS A 112 -24.17 -7.94 -0.26
N ILE A 113 -23.96 -6.92 -1.11
CA ILE A 113 -24.73 -5.68 -1.07
C ILE A 113 -26.20 -5.95 -1.38
N GLU A 114 -26.49 -6.76 -2.39
CA GLU A 114 -27.84 -7.14 -2.76
C GLU A 114 -28.60 -7.81 -1.59
N ALA A 115 -27.96 -8.81 -0.96
CA ALA A 115 -28.54 -9.51 0.20
C ALA A 115 -28.80 -8.56 1.39
N LEU A 116 -27.83 -7.66 1.70
CA LEU A 116 -28.01 -6.67 2.78
C LEU A 116 -29.12 -5.67 2.47
N THR A 117 -29.18 -5.20 1.22
CA THR A 117 -30.24 -4.28 0.77
C THR A 117 -31.62 -4.92 0.89
N HIS A 118 -31.76 -6.19 0.49
CA HIS A 118 -32.99 -6.94 0.62
C HIS A 118 -33.43 -7.05 2.09
N ASN A 119 -32.52 -7.39 2.98
CA ASN A 119 -32.82 -7.50 4.41
C ASN A 119 -33.23 -6.15 5.03
N LEU A 120 -32.56 -5.08 4.66
CA LEU A 120 -32.92 -3.72 5.10
C LEU A 120 -34.33 -3.32 4.67
N LEU A 121 -34.71 -3.62 3.43
CA LEU A 121 -36.05 -3.34 2.91
C LEU A 121 -37.12 -4.24 3.56
N ALA A 122 -36.72 -5.44 4.02
CA ALA A 122 -37.58 -6.33 4.80
C ALA A 122 -37.71 -5.95 6.30
N GLY A 123 -37.03 -4.88 6.73
CA GLY A 123 -37.08 -4.38 8.12
C GLY A 123 -36.01 -4.97 9.07
N ASP A 124 -35.09 -5.80 8.58
CA ASP A 124 -34.00 -6.36 9.41
C ASP A 124 -32.64 -5.69 9.06
N GLY A 125 -32.23 -4.77 9.93
CA GLY A 125 -30.96 -4.04 9.81
C GLY A 125 -29.77 -4.68 10.54
N ARG A 126 -29.98 -5.72 11.35
CA ARG A 126 -28.93 -6.25 12.25
C ARG A 126 -27.70 -6.76 11.50
N GLN A 127 -27.92 -7.58 10.47
CA GLN A 127 -26.81 -8.10 9.66
C GLN A 127 -26.10 -7.00 8.88
N ALA A 128 -26.87 -6.03 8.34
CA ALA A 128 -26.29 -4.88 7.64
C ALA A 128 -25.43 -4.05 8.59
N GLN A 129 -25.91 -3.73 9.79
CA GLN A 129 -25.15 -2.95 10.77
C GLN A 129 -23.84 -3.63 11.16
N SER A 130 -23.87 -4.94 11.43
CA SER A 130 -22.67 -5.71 11.78
C SER A 130 -21.65 -5.70 10.66
N TRP A 131 -22.07 -5.98 9.42
CA TRP A 131 -21.19 -6.01 8.28
C TRP A 131 -20.63 -4.61 7.95
N LEU A 132 -21.45 -3.56 8.01
CA LEU A 132 -21.03 -2.19 7.75
C LEU A 132 -19.97 -1.71 8.76
N ARG A 133 -20.10 -2.07 10.03
CA ARG A 133 -19.06 -1.79 11.03
C ARG A 133 -17.74 -2.45 10.65
N SER A 134 -17.77 -3.74 10.36
CA SER A 134 -16.57 -4.47 9.93
C SER A 134 -15.98 -3.90 8.65
N ALA A 135 -16.80 -3.49 7.69
CA ALA A 135 -16.36 -2.86 6.45
C ALA A 135 -15.67 -1.51 6.70
N CYS A 136 -16.25 -0.68 7.57
CA CYS A 136 -15.66 0.61 7.94
C CYS A 136 -14.34 0.47 8.74
N GLU A 137 -14.23 -0.56 9.59
CA GLU A 137 -13.00 -0.89 10.31
C GLU A 137 -11.92 -1.48 9.39
N TRP A 138 -12.35 -2.19 8.36
CA TRP A 138 -11.44 -2.80 7.38
C TRP A 138 -10.86 -1.77 6.40
N PHE A 139 -11.67 -0.85 5.91
CA PHE A 139 -11.28 0.04 4.81
C PHE A 139 -9.95 0.79 5.01
N PRO A 140 -9.62 1.36 6.19
CA PRO A 140 -8.33 2.00 6.42
C PRO A 140 -7.11 1.09 6.18
N LYS A 141 -7.32 -0.24 6.23
CA LYS A 141 -6.26 -1.24 6.02
C LYS A 141 -5.94 -1.46 4.54
N MET A 142 -6.85 -1.04 3.63
CA MET A 142 -6.68 -1.19 2.18
C MET A 142 -5.40 -0.52 1.68
N ARG A 143 -4.99 0.59 2.27
CA ARG A 143 -3.74 1.25 1.91
C ARG A 143 -2.52 0.33 2.06
N TYR A 144 -2.50 -0.54 3.06
CA TYR A 144 -1.41 -1.49 3.27
C TYR A 144 -1.30 -2.54 2.17
N LEU A 145 -2.44 -2.90 1.55
CA LEU A 145 -2.48 -3.85 0.45
C LEU A 145 -1.99 -3.21 -0.85
N LEU A 146 -2.32 -1.94 -1.08
CA LEU A 146 -2.05 -1.23 -2.34
C LEU A 146 -0.74 -0.45 -2.31
N GLU A 147 -0.52 0.36 -1.26
CA GLU A 147 0.65 1.24 -1.12
C GLU A 147 1.81 0.52 -0.42
N GLY A 148 1.51 -0.57 0.30
CA GLY A 148 2.46 -1.30 1.11
C GLY A 148 2.58 -0.77 2.54
N ILE A 149 3.29 -1.54 3.35
CA ILE A 149 3.56 -1.23 4.76
C ILE A 149 4.92 -0.55 4.85
N ARG A 150 4.95 0.70 5.31
CA ARG A 150 6.19 1.46 5.48
C ARG A 150 6.78 1.20 6.86
N VAL A 151 7.96 0.61 6.88
CA VAL A 151 8.69 0.22 8.10
C VAL A 151 9.96 1.06 8.22
N THR A 152 10.05 1.88 9.25
CA THR A 152 11.27 2.65 9.56
C THR A 152 12.10 1.90 10.60
N MET A 153 13.40 1.73 10.33
CA MET A 153 14.30 1.05 11.24
C MET A 153 15.16 2.04 12.02
N LEU A 154 15.10 1.93 13.35
CA LEU A 154 15.93 2.66 14.29
C LEU A 154 16.89 1.71 15.01
N GLY A 155 17.99 2.22 15.50
CA GLY A 155 18.97 1.46 16.30
C GLY A 155 20.37 2.03 16.15
N ALA A 156 21.23 1.68 17.10
CA ALA A 156 22.62 2.10 17.12
C ALA A 156 23.37 1.71 15.81
N PRO A 157 24.51 2.36 15.50
CA PRO A 157 25.40 1.88 14.47
C PRO A 157 25.76 0.40 14.72
N ASN A 158 25.80 -0.38 13.65
CA ASN A 158 26.08 -1.82 13.69
C ASN A 158 25.02 -2.70 14.42
N ALA A 159 23.85 -2.16 14.76
CA ALA A 159 22.74 -2.95 15.31
C ALA A 159 22.16 -3.99 14.32
N GLY A 160 22.65 -4.04 13.08
CA GLY A 160 22.24 -5.03 12.09
C GLY A 160 21.11 -4.57 11.14
N LYS A 161 20.77 -3.26 11.10
CA LYS A 161 19.72 -2.71 10.25
C LYS A 161 19.89 -3.07 8.77
N SER A 162 21.02 -2.68 8.17
CA SER A 162 21.28 -2.94 6.75
C SER A 162 21.40 -4.44 6.43
N THR A 163 21.88 -5.25 7.38
CA THR A 163 21.93 -6.71 7.24
C THR A 163 20.51 -7.29 7.21
N LEU A 164 19.63 -6.78 8.08
CA LEU A 164 18.22 -7.18 8.11
C LEU A 164 17.50 -6.83 6.80
N ILE A 165 17.67 -5.60 6.31
CA ILE A 165 17.12 -5.16 5.02
C ILE A 165 17.60 -6.08 3.90
N ASN A 166 18.91 -6.29 3.79
CA ASN A 166 19.48 -7.14 2.75
C ASN A 166 18.97 -8.60 2.82
N HIS A 167 18.67 -9.11 4.01
CA HIS A 167 18.12 -10.45 4.16
C HIS A 167 16.64 -10.49 3.70
N LEU A 168 15.84 -9.51 4.12
CA LEU A 168 14.41 -9.44 3.76
C LEU A 168 14.21 -9.22 2.25
N THR A 169 15.03 -8.36 1.62
CA THR A 169 14.92 -8.06 0.19
C THR A 169 15.41 -9.17 -0.73
N ARG A 170 16.31 -10.05 -0.25
CA ARG A 170 16.81 -11.19 -1.05
C ARG A 170 15.85 -12.37 -1.09
N ARG A 171 15.02 -12.56 -0.08
CA ARG A 171 14.15 -13.73 0.07
C ARG A 171 12.97 -13.71 -0.90
N ASP A 172 12.42 -12.53 -1.16
CA ASP A 172 11.25 -12.38 -2.02
C ASP A 172 11.45 -11.14 -2.89
N ALA A 173 12.22 -11.29 -3.97
CA ALA A 173 12.33 -10.25 -4.98
C ALA A 173 10.93 -9.99 -5.57
N ALA A 174 10.20 -9.06 -4.98
CA ALA A 174 8.99 -8.53 -5.57
C ALA A 174 9.32 -8.04 -6.98
N ILE A 175 8.41 -8.24 -7.92
CA ILE A 175 8.44 -7.51 -9.18
C ILE A 175 8.24 -6.05 -8.79
N THR A 176 9.35 -5.37 -8.49
CA THR A 176 9.32 -3.96 -8.10
C THR A 176 9.01 -3.15 -9.34
N HIS A 177 7.74 -2.76 -9.50
CA HIS A 177 7.46 -1.57 -10.30
C HIS A 177 8.01 -0.37 -9.50
N PRO A 178 8.93 0.43 -10.08
CA PRO A 178 9.31 1.69 -9.47
C PRO A 178 8.06 2.56 -9.38
N MET A 179 7.59 2.84 -8.16
CA MET A 179 6.54 3.83 -7.98
C MET A 179 7.07 5.18 -8.47
N PRO A 180 6.34 5.90 -9.34
CA PRO A 180 6.73 7.23 -9.79
C PRO A 180 6.75 8.19 -8.60
N GLY A 181 7.91 8.78 -8.29
CA GLY A 181 8.03 9.81 -7.26
C GLY A 181 9.19 9.68 -6.26
N THR A 182 9.98 8.60 -6.30
CA THR A 182 11.04 8.32 -5.31
C THR A 182 12.42 8.87 -5.70
N THR A 183 12.51 10.12 -6.18
CA THR A 183 13.79 10.81 -6.32
C THR A 183 14.01 11.78 -5.16
N ARG A 184 14.15 11.28 -3.94
CA ARG A 184 14.67 12.04 -2.80
C ARG A 184 15.50 11.12 -1.91
N ASP A 185 16.77 11.35 -1.83
CA ASP A 185 17.85 11.07 -0.86
C ASP A 185 17.76 9.91 0.16
N TRP A 186 16.80 9.00 0.07
CA TRP A 186 16.59 7.90 1.03
C TRP A 186 16.55 6.56 0.31
N THR A 187 17.28 5.58 0.85
CA THR A 187 17.28 4.23 0.29
C THR A 187 16.05 3.48 0.83
N GLU A 188 15.00 3.42 0.02
CA GLU A 188 13.86 2.53 0.26
C GLU A 188 14.15 1.16 -0.33
N HIS A 189 13.85 0.13 0.46
CA HIS A 189 14.02 -1.26 0.06
C HIS A 189 12.68 -1.97 0.11
N HIS A 190 12.28 -2.55 -1.01
CA HIS A 190 10.99 -3.25 -1.12
C HIS A 190 11.15 -4.75 -0.91
N ALA A 191 10.20 -5.35 -0.19
CA ALA A 191 10.10 -6.79 -0.01
C ALA A 191 8.63 -7.21 0.07
N VAL A 192 8.37 -8.52 -0.03
CA VAL A 192 7.05 -9.09 0.19
C VAL A 192 7.11 -9.95 1.45
N VAL A 193 6.24 -9.70 2.41
CA VAL A 193 6.14 -10.49 3.64
C VAL A 193 4.70 -10.94 3.79
N ASP A 194 4.48 -12.25 3.86
CA ASP A 194 3.14 -12.87 3.90
C ASP A 194 2.17 -12.35 2.81
N GLY A 195 2.73 -12.15 1.62
CA GLY A 195 1.97 -11.66 0.46
C GLY A 195 1.65 -10.17 0.45
N LEU A 196 2.01 -9.41 1.48
CA LEU A 196 1.88 -7.96 1.55
C LEU A 196 3.16 -7.27 1.06
N PRO A 197 3.03 -6.14 0.34
CA PRO A 197 4.19 -5.33 -0.02
C PRO A 197 4.69 -4.54 1.20
N PHE A 198 6.01 -4.49 1.37
CA PHE A 198 6.70 -3.74 2.42
C PHE A 198 7.71 -2.79 1.82
N SER A 199 7.85 -1.61 2.41
CA SER A 199 8.89 -0.63 2.14
C SER A 199 9.69 -0.39 3.42
N PHE A 200 10.95 -0.82 3.42
CA PHE A 200 11.89 -0.64 4.54
C PHE A 200 12.74 0.60 4.30
N VAL A 201 12.71 1.52 5.27
CA VAL A 201 13.50 2.75 5.25
C VAL A 201 14.68 2.61 6.22
N ASP A 202 15.91 2.63 5.69
CA ASP A 202 17.11 2.60 6.51
C ASP A 202 17.50 4.01 6.97
N THR A 203 17.46 4.24 8.28
CA THR A 203 17.94 5.49 8.89
C THR A 203 19.45 5.53 9.08
N ALA A 204 20.18 4.47 8.73
CA ALA A 204 21.65 4.42 8.88
C ALA A 204 22.38 5.41 7.95
N GLY A 205 21.74 5.88 6.87
CA GLY A 205 22.22 7.00 6.04
C GLY A 205 22.30 8.33 6.79
N LEU A 206 21.69 8.43 7.97
CA LEU A 206 21.75 9.58 8.88
C LEU A 206 23.04 9.57 9.72
N ARG A 207 24.15 9.10 9.18
CA ARG A 207 25.41 8.95 9.92
C ARG A 207 25.93 10.28 10.43
N GLN A 208 26.01 10.35 11.74
CA GLN A 208 26.98 10.94 12.66
C GLN A 208 28.11 11.78 12.03
N THR A 209 28.00 13.06 12.26
CA THR A 209 29.15 13.90 12.53
C THR A 209 28.93 14.51 13.92
N ARG A 210 29.97 14.58 14.74
CA ARG A 210 29.97 15.05 16.14
C ARG A 210 29.93 16.59 16.24
N ASP A 211 29.02 17.25 15.50
CA ASP A 211 28.91 18.69 15.40
C ASP A 211 27.42 19.11 15.48
N PRO A 212 27.04 20.39 15.60
CA PRO A 212 25.64 20.88 15.73
C PRO A 212 24.62 20.28 14.74
N LEU A 213 25.06 19.41 13.86
CA LEU A 213 24.31 18.51 12.99
C LEU A 213 23.53 17.40 13.75
N GLU A 214 23.77 17.20 15.05
CA GLU A 214 23.08 16.14 15.82
C GLU A 214 21.58 16.44 15.96
N GLN A 215 21.24 17.71 16.20
CA GLN A 215 19.84 18.16 16.20
C GLN A 215 19.18 18.01 14.81
N GLU A 216 19.93 18.25 13.74
CA GLU A 216 19.43 18.06 12.38
C GLU A 216 19.25 16.57 12.05
N ALA A 217 20.13 15.70 12.54
CA ALA A 217 19.98 14.24 12.39
C ALA A 217 18.75 13.71 13.16
N ILE A 218 18.51 14.20 14.37
CA ILE A 218 17.31 13.90 15.17
C ILE A 218 16.06 14.38 14.43
N ARG A 219 16.06 15.62 13.95
CA ARG A 219 14.92 16.17 13.19
C ARG A 219 14.64 15.39 11.92
N ARG A 220 15.67 14.97 11.19
CA ARG A 220 15.54 14.13 9.99
C ARG A 220 15.01 12.75 10.32
N ALA A 221 15.46 12.14 11.43
CA ALA A 221 14.91 10.87 11.92
C ALA A 221 13.41 11.02 12.27
N GLN A 222 13.02 12.07 12.95
CA GLN A 222 11.61 12.38 13.25
C GLN A 222 10.78 12.57 11.99
N GLN A 223 11.31 13.22 10.96
CA GLN A 223 10.64 13.35 9.65
C GLN A 223 10.43 12.00 8.93
N GLN A 224 11.26 11.00 9.20
CA GLN A 224 11.12 9.64 8.64
C GLN A 224 10.19 8.75 9.47
N ILE A 225 10.07 9.01 10.76
CA ILE A 225 9.16 8.28 11.65
C ILE A 225 7.70 8.69 11.35
N SER A 226 7.46 9.97 11.06
CA SER A 226 6.09 10.47 10.82
C SER A 226 5.32 9.72 9.72
N PRO A 227 5.90 9.36 8.56
CA PRO A 227 5.20 8.59 7.53
C PRO A 227 5.26 7.07 7.73
N ALA A 228 5.90 6.56 8.80
CA ALA A 228 6.02 5.13 9.06
C ALA A 228 4.69 4.55 9.54
N ASP A 229 4.40 3.31 9.14
CA ASP A 229 3.29 2.53 9.68
C ASP A 229 3.72 1.74 10.92
N VAL A 230 4.99 1.34 10.96
CA VAL A 230 5.63 0.66 12.10
C VAL A 230 7.08 1.13 12.20
N VAL A 231 7.55 1.29 13.42
CA VAL A 231 8.96 1.53 13.71
C VAL A 231 9.57 0.26 14.33
N LEU A 232 10.69 -0.20 13.77
CA LEU A 232 11.48 -1.27 14.35
C LEU A 232 12.67 -0.67 15.09
N LEU A 233 12.72 -0.83 16.41
CA LEU A 233 13.85 -0.45 17.24
C LEU A 233 14.77 -1.67 17.43
N LEU A 234 15.90 -1.69 16.70
CA LEU A 234 16.88 -2.76 16.78
C LEU A 234 17.89 -2.49 17.89
N ILE A 235 17.99 -3.43 18.81
CA ILE A 235 18.97 -3.43 19.91
C ILE A 235 19.91 -4.63 19.72
N ASP A 236 21.20 -4.36 19.67
CA ASP A 236 22.22 -5.41 19.56
C ASP A 236 22.31 -6.19 20.87
N ARG A 237 21.88 -7.45 20.84
CA ARG A 237 21.91 -8.32 22.02
C ARG A 237 23.35 -8.64 22.51
N SER A 238 24.31 -8.58 21.62
CA SER A 238 25.71 -8.91 21.92
C SER A 238 26.53 -7.73 22.46
N ALA A 239 25.96 -6.51 22.49
CA ALA A 239 26.62 -5.29 22.93
C ALA A 239 25.95 -4.72 24.18
N PRO A 240 26.63 -3.90 25.01
CA PRO A 240 25.98 -3.20 26.11
C PRO A 240 24.89 -2.24 25.60
N LEU A 241 23.85 -2.02 26.42
CA LEU A 241 22.86 -1.01 26.11
C LEU A 241 23.52 0.37 26.03
N PRO A 242 23.28 1.14 24.97
CA PRO A 242 23.80 2.50 24.89
C PRO A 242 23.21 3.34 26.04
N PRO A 243 24.03 4.12 26.75
CA PRO A 243 23.59 4.91 27.91
C PRO A 243 22.57 6.00 27.53
N ASP A 244 22.74 6.62 26.35
CA ASP A 244 21.88 7.68 25.81
C ASP A 244 21.50 7.23 24.39
N GLY A 245 20.51 6.44 24.28
CA GLY A 245 20.33 5.77 22.99
C GLY A 245 19.00 6.05 22.34
N PRO A 246 18.66 5.22 21.36
CA PRO A 246 17.43 5.30 20.59
C PRO A 246 16.14 5.31 21.45
N LEU A 247 16.26 5.02 22.77
CA LEU A 247 15.17 5.07 23.73
C LEU A 247 14.68 6.50 24.03
N GLU A 248 15.56 7.52 23.99
CA GLU A 248 15.12 8.91 24.16
C GLU A 248 14.34 9.39 22.94
N LEU A 249 14.84 9.11 21.73
CA LEU A 249 14.11 9.40 20.49
C LEU A 249 12.76 8.66 20.45
N PHE A 250 12.72 7.48 21.06
CA PHE A 250 11.51 6.68 21.22
C PHE A 250 10.52 7.32 22.20
N ALA A 251 10.99 7.80 23.36
CA ALA A 251 10.16 8.45 24.37
C ALA A 251 9.47 9.71 23.81
N GLU A 252 10.19 10.50 23.04
CA GLU A 252 9.65 11.70 22.38
C GLU A 252 8.59 11.37 21.32
N THR A 253 8.79 10.29 20.56
CA THR A 253 7.82 9.87 19.53
C THR A 253 6.55 9.27 20.13
N GLN A 254 6.61 8.64 21.29
CA GLN A 254 5.45 8.05 21.99
C GLN A 254 4.51 9.08 22.63
N MET A 255 4.93 10.33 22.78
CA MET A 255 4.09 11.40 23.36
C MET A 255 2.97 11.85 22.40
N ASN A 256 2.99 11.45 21.14
CA ASN A 256 1.95 11.78 20.18
C ASN A 256 0.97 10.61 20.04
N ALA A 257 -0.32 10.83 20.27
CA ALA A 257 -1.38 9.83 20.12
C ALA A 257 -1.50 9.26 18.68
N GLN A 258 -0.87 9.90 17.69
CA GLN A 258 -0.80 9.47 16.30
C GLN A 258 0.54 8.82 15.94
N ALA A 259 1.42 8.58 16.91
CA ALA A 259 2.71 7.96 16.66
C ALA A 259 2.55 6.51 16.15
N PRO A 260 3.37 6.09 15.19
CA PRO A 260 3.36 4.71 14.72
C PRO A 260 3.74 3.74 15.86
N PRO A 261 3.18 2.53 15.89
CA PRO A 261 3.56 1.51 16.86
C PRO A 261 5.05 1.17 16.71
N VAL A 262 5.70 0.93 17.85
CA VAL A 262 7.11 0.58 17.89
C VAL A 262 7.29 -0.85 18.36
N LEU A 263 8.05 -1.63 17.61
CA LEU A 263 8.44 -2.99 17.94
C LEU A 263 9.93 -3.01 18.33
N THR A 264 10.22 -3.37 19.57
CA THR A 264 11.60 -3.56 20.03
C THR A 264 12.08 -4.94 19.64
N ILE A 265 13.25 -5.00 18.99
CA ILE A 265 13.82 -6.20 18.40
C ILE A 265 15.23 -6.41 18.96
N TRP A 266 15.47 -7.55 19.59
CA TRP A 266 16.81 -8.02 19.88
C TRP A 266 17.44 -8.59 18.61
N SER A 267 18.43 -7.89 18.07
CA SER A 267 19.20 -8.34 16.90
C SER A 267 20.40 -9.21 17.33
N LYS A 268 21.02 -9.88 16.35
CA LYS A 268 22.21 -10.75 16.53
C LYS A 268 21.98 -11.85 17.56
N SER A 269 20.81 -12.48 17.53
CA SER A 269 20.47 -13.58 18.44
C SER A 269 21.33 -14.83 18.26
N ASP A 270 22.12 -14.92 17.20
CA ASP A 270 23.15 -15.91 16.93
C ASP A 270 24.40 -15.73 17.78
N LEU A 271 24.58 -14.56 18.39
CA LEU A 271 25.71 -14.25 19.28
C LEU A 271 25.29 -14.36 20.75
N PRO A 272 26.26 -14.63 21.68
CA PRO A 272 26.00 -14.61 23.12
C PRO A 272 25.43 -13.25 23.56
N ALA A 273 24.48 -13.27 24.50
CA ALA A 273 23.96 -12.04 25.09
C ALA A 273 25.02 -11.33 25.93
N HIS A 274 25.07 -9.99 25.86
CA HIS A 274 25.95 -9.22 26.71
C HIS A 274 25.51 -9.31 28.18
N PRO A 275 26.45 -9.47 29.15
CA PRO A 275 26.09 -9.63 30.56
C PRO A 275 25.23 -8.51 31.17
N SER A 276 25.31 -7.30 30.64
CA SER A 276 24.51 -6.17 31.12
C SER A 276 23.00 -6.29 30.86
N HIS A 277 22.56 -7.23 30.00
CA HIS A 277 21.14 -7.38 29.70
C HIS A 277 20.36 -8.17 30.77
N GLY A 278 21.02 -8.68 31.81
CA GLY A 278 20.38 -9.44 32.87
C GLY A 278 19.75 -10.75 32.38
N SER A 279 18.97 -11.40 33.22
CA SER A 279 18.04 -12.43 32.75
C SER A 279 16.94 -11.73 31.93
N ALA A 280 16.84 -12.07 30.65
CA ALA A 280 16.01 -11.43 29.63
C ALA A 280 14.49 -11.45 29.92
N ASP A 281 14.08 -11.77 31.15
CA ASP A 281 12.68 -11.94 31.58
C ASP A 281 12.04 -10.67 32.19
N ALA A 282 12.78 -9.57 32.29
CA ALA A 282 12.31 -8.35 32.98
C ALA A 282 11.71 -7.25 32.08
N GLY A 283 11.53 -7.49 30.78
CA GLY A 283 10.94 -6.53 29.83
C GLY A 283 9.79 -7.14 29.01
N PRO A 284 9.01 -6.30 28.28
CA PRO A 284 8.02 -6.83 27.35
C PRO A 284 8.69 -7.80 26.38
N PRO A 285 8.00 -8.87 25.92
CA PRO A 285 8.61 -9.92 25.11
C PRO A 285 9.13 -9.33 23.81
N ALA A 286 10.39 -8.90 23.82
CA ALA A 286 11.08 -8.44 22.65
C ALA A 286 11.36 -9.63 21.74
N LEU A 287 11.02 -9.50 20.47
CA LEU A 287 11.35 -10.53 19.48
C LEU A 287 12.87 -10.57 19.29
N SER A 288 13.44 -11.77 19.33
CA SER A 288 14.87 -12.00 19.04
C SER A 288 15.03 -12.49 17.62
N ILE A 289 15.91 -11.85 16.85
CA ILE A 289 16.21 -12.20 15.46
C ILE A 289 17.70 -12.28 15.20
N SER A 290 18.09 -13.08 14.20
CA SER A 290 19.39 -13.01 13.57
C SER A 290 19.23 -12.73 12.07
N ALA A 291 19.66 -11.56 11.64
CA ALA A 291 19.70 -11.21 10.23
C ALA A 291 20.76 -11.99 9.45
N ALA A 292 21.76 -12.56 10.13
CA ALA A 292 22.81 -13.37 9.52
C ALA A 292 22.30 -14.77 9.17
N THR A 293 21.55 -15.41 10.08
CA THR A 293 21.05 -16.78 9.91
C THR A 293 19.61 -16.84 9.38
N GLY A 294 18.86 -15.75 9.45
CA GLY A 294 17.45 -15.68 9.13
C GLY A 294 16.51 -16.12 10.28
N ALA A 295 17.08 -16.48 11.44
CA ALA A 295 16.29 -16.92 12.58
C ALA A 295 15.37 -15.79 13.09
N GLY A 296 14.12 -16.10 13.35
CA GLY A 296 13.10 -15.18 13.87
C GLY A 296 12.49 -14.20 12.87
N LEU A 297 12.93 -14.17 11.61
CA LEU A 297 12.43 -13.20 10.61
C LEU A 297 10.97 -13.45 10.21
N GLU A 298 10.54 -14.71 10.13
CA GLU A 298 9.13 -15.03 9.88
C GLU A 298 8.23 -14.51 11.01
N ARG A 299 8.69 -14.69 12.27
CA ARG A 299 7.97 -14.15 13.44
C ARG A 299 7.93 -12.63 13.43
N LEU A 300 8.99 -11.97 12.93
CA LEU A 300 9.00 -10.51 12.76
C LEU A 300 7.91 -10.05 11.79
N GLY A 301 7.80 -10.71 10.64
CA GLY A 301 6.74 -10.43 9.67
C GLY A 301 5.34 -10.60 10.28
N CYS A 302 5.08 -11.76 10.90
CA CYS A 302 3.81 -12.00 11.60
C CYS A 302 3.52 -10.92 12.66
N ARG A 303 4.53 -10.53 13.44
CA ARG A 303 4.35 -9.53 14.51
C ARG A 303 4.00 -8.14 13.98
N ILE A 304 4.59 -7.72 12.85
CA ILE A 304 4.22 -6.47 12.19
C ILE A 304 2.76 -6.54 11.71
N ILE A 305 2.40 -7.62 11.04
CA ILE A 305 1.06 -7.86 10.51
C ILE A 305 0.00 -7.87 11.63
N GLU A 306 0.27 -8.53 12.74
CA GLU A 306 -0.58 -8.53 13.95
C GLU A 306 -0.74 -7.12 14.54
N THR A 307 0.38 -6.38 14.65
CA THR A 307 0.39 -5.01 15.20
C THR A 307 -0.50 -4.08 14.38
N LEU A 308 -0.53 -4.24 13.06
CA LEU A 308 -1.39 -3.50 12.15
C LEU A 308 -2.80 -4.11 12.02
N ARG A 309 -3.11 -5.16 12.79
CA ARG A 309 -4.39 -5.89 12.76
C ARG A 309 -4.75 -6.41 11.37
N LEU A 310 -3.75 -6.89 10.63
CA LEU A 310 -3.87 -7.46 9.30
C LEU A 310 -3.88 -9.00 9.30
N ALA A 311 -3.76 -9.64 10.46
CA ALA A 311 -3.80 -11.11 10.56
C ALA A 311 -5.05 -11.67 9.86
N GLY A 312 -4.87 -12.69 9.02
CA GLY A 312 -5.96 -13.31 8.26
C GLY A 312 -6.52 -12.45 7.12
N TRP A 313 -5.80 -11.43 6.67
CA TRP A 313 -6.27 -10.52 5.62
C TRP A 313 -6.63 -11.24 4.31
N GLN A 314 -5.93 -12.31 3.99
CA GLN A 314 -6.16 -13.08 2.77
C GLN A 314 -7.52 -13.78 2.77
N GLU A 315 -8.01 -14.22 3.93
CA GLU A 315 -9.29 -14.89 4.11
C GLU A 315 -10.42 -13.91 4.42
N SER A 316 -10.12 -12.62 4.58
CA SER A 316 -11.15 -11.62 4.86
C SER A 316 -12.20 -11.58 3.76
N PRO A 317 -13.48 -11.32 4.10
CA PRO A 317 -14.54 -11.17 3.11
C PRO A 317 -14.24 -10.07 2.10
N GLY A 318 -14.96 -10.07 0.98
CA GLY A 318 -14.93 -8.95 0.04
C GLY A 318 -15.54 -7.70 0.68
N TYR A 319 -14.67 -6.85 1.22
CA TYR A 319 -15.02 -5.54 1.76
C TYR A 319 -14.85 -4.43 0.72
N PRO A 320 -15.39 -3.21 0.97
CA PRO A 320 -15.12 -2.04 0.17
C PRO A 320 -13.62 -1.79 -0.01
N PHE A 321 -13.22 -1.46 -1.22
CA PHE A 321 -11.82 -1.25 -1.57
C PHE A 321 -11.53 0.13 -2.17
N THR A 322 -12.56 0.99 -2.33
CA THR A 322 -12.39 2.39 -2.75
C THR A 322 -12.98 3.37 -1.75
N ILE A 323 -12.50 4.62 -1.80
CA ILE A 323 -13.00 5.71 -0.94
C ILE A 323 -14.49 5.92 -1.16
N ARG A 324 -14.96 5.87 -2.40
CA ARG A 324 -16.39 6.01 -2.74
C ARG A 324 -17.22 4.93 -2.04
N GLN A 325 -16.83 3.67 -2.20
CA GLN A 325 -17.52 2.53 -1.59
C GLN A 325 -17.54 2.63 -0.06
N ALA A 326 -16.40 2.98 0.56
CA ALA A 326 -16.30 3.16 2.01
C ALA A 326 -17.15 4.34 2.50
N THR A 327 -17.28 5.39 1.70
CA THR A 327 -18.16 6.53 2.03
C THR A 327 -19.62 6.11 2.04
N CYS A 328 -20.08 5.36 1.04
CA CYS A 328 -21.42 4.78 1.04
C CYS A 328 -21.67 3.88 2.25
N CYS A 329 -20.70 3.06 2.65
CA CYS A 329 -20.82 2.22 3.86
C CYS A 329 -20.92 3.05 5.14
N ARG A 330 -20.15 4.13 5.27
CA ARG A 330 -20.23 5.03 6.44
C ARG A 330 -21.57 5.74 6.50
N GLN A 331 -22.09 6.23 5.37
CA GLN A 331 -23.41 6.85 5.29
C GLN A 331 -24.50 5.86 5.65
N ALA A 332 -24.46 4.63 5.11
CA ALA A 332 -25.42 3.59 5.45
C ALA A 332 -25.37 3.23 6.95
N LEU A 333 -24.18 3.15 7.53
CA LEU A 333 -24.02 2.87 8.97
C LEU A 333 -24.56 4.01 9.84
N SER A 334 -24.35 5.27 9.44
CA SER A 334 -24.90 6.44 10.12
C SER A 334 -26.43 6.44 10.08
N ALA A 335 -27.03 6.18 8.93
CA ALA A 335 -28.48 6.09 8.76
C ALA A 335 -29.11 5.03 9.68
N LEU A 336 -28.43 3.90 9.91
CA LEU A 336 -28.89 2.85 10.84
C LEU A 336 -28.76 3.22 12.32
N ALA A 337 -28.05 4.27 12.66
CA ALA A 337 -27.97 4.78 14.04
C ALA A 337 -29.17 5.69 14.38
N ASP A 338 -29.74 6.36 13.38
CA ASP A 338 -30.95 7.19 13.48
C ASP A 338 -32.18 6.29 13.22
N THR A 339 -33.16 6.34 14.05
CA THR A 339 -34.39 5.52 14.12
C THR A 339 -35.07 5.16 12.77
N THR A 340 -36.23 4.52 12.79
CA THR A 340 -37.01 3.81 11.74
C THR A 340 -36.94 4.28 10.25
N PRO A 341 -36.73 5.55 9.86
CA PRO A 341 -36.49 5.91 8.45
C PRO A 341 -35.10 5.47 7.93
N GLY A 342 -34.17 5.19 8.83
CA GLY A 342 -32.76 4.88 8.46
C GLY A 342 -32.57 3.60 7.67
N LEU A 343 -33.47 2.61 7.74
CA LEU A 343 -33.35 1.36 6.97
C LEU A 343 -33.45 1.60 5.45
N ALA A 344 -34.39 2.44 5.00
CA ALA A 344 -34.58 2.76 3.60
C ALA A 344 -33.39 3.60 3.06
N GLU A 345 -32.91 4.56 3.85
CA GLU A 345 -31.76 5.38 3.52
C GLU A 345 -30.47 4.54 3.44
N ALA A 346 -30.25 3.65 4.41
CA ALA A 346 -29.14 2.71 4.39
C ALA A 346 -29.19 1.79 3.16
N ALA A 347 -30.38 1.30 2.78
CA ALA A 347 -30.56 0.50 1.58
C ALA A 347 -30.22 1.31 0.31
N GLN A 348 -30.60 2.57 0.25
CA GLN A 348 -30.25 3.46 -0.86
C GLN A 348 -28.74 3.70 -0.97
N CYS A 349 -28.06 3.94 0.16
CA CYS A 349 -26.59 4.08 0.18
C CYS A 349 -25.91 2.82 -0.35
N LEU A 350 -26.37 1.62 0.04
CA LEU A 350 -25.82 0.37 -0.47
C LEU A 350 -26.10 0.17 -1.97
N GLN A 351 -27.27 0.55 -2.46
CA GLN A 351 -27.57 0.52 -3.89
C GLN A 351 -26.67 1.47 -4.68
N THR A 352 -26.41 2.67 -4.16
CA THR A 352 -25.45 3.62 -4.76
C THR A 352 -24.02 3.04 -4.77
N LEU A 353 -23.62 2.28 -3.75
CA LEU A 353 -22.33 1.60 -3.76
C LEU A 353 -22.20 0.64 -4.94
N ALA A 354 -23.24 -0.12 -5.26
CA ALA A 354 -23.23 -1.11 -6.34
C ALA A 354 -23.36 -0.50 -7.74
N LYS A 355 -24.16 0.56 -7.87
CA LYS A 355 -24.53 1.14 -9.16
C LYS A 355 -23.64 2.32 -9.59
N GLY A 356 -22.93 2.96 -8.69
CA GLY A 356 -22.07 4.13 -8.92
C GLY A 356 -22.76 5.43 -8.65
#